data_865712b71e9c27c9b643cf96041a547f
#
_entry.id   865712b71e9c27c9b643cf96041a547f
#
_cell.length_a   1.000
_cell.length_b   1.000
_cell.length_c   1.000
_cell.angle_alpha   90.00
_cell.angle_beta   90.00
_cell.angle_gamma   90.00
#
_symmetry.space_group_name_H-M   'P 1'
#
loop_
_entity.id
_entity.type
_entity.pdbx_description
1 polymer ?
#
loop_
_entity_poly.entity_id
_entity_poly.type
_entity_poly.pdbx_seq_one_letter_code
_entity_poly.pdbx_strand_id
1 'polypeptide(L)'
;VMTAQQNQYLSDKILAFFRTVLFIGLLVCYSEDKERAKGVSTMDHSPCLAHLTDDGRTQTVLTHLLGTASLARAFAQPFGGESQAELAGLSHDIGKYSAAFQRRLHGGPRTDHATAGAAECWQRRQPFAAFAVAGHHGGLPDGGGQGDGPELATLCGRIKRKERNLLEPYDSWRQEVQLPQADIPSFVQHGMPEGMFFTRMLYSCLVDADFLDTEAFMEAQSREQIQFSADQLWDRLHHYISGWFPPKGELNRQRCQILKRCLQEGETQQPGLFSLTVPTGGGKTVASLAFALAHARRHGLRRIIYVIPYTSIIEQTAETFRRILGPENVLEH
;
A
#
# COMPACT_ATOMS: atom_id res chain seq x y z
N VAL A 1 -21.92 -3.27 -21.99
CA VAL A 1 -20.89 -3.69 -22.95
C VAL A 1 -20.00 -2.47 -23.17
N MET A 2 -18.84 -2.47 -22.56
CA MET A 2 -17.86 -1.37 -22.73
C MET A 2 -17.27 -1.42 -24.14
N THR A 3 -17.02 -0.26 -24.73
CA THR A 3 -16.40 -0.18 -26.07
C THR A 3 -14.93 -0.61 -26.03
N ALA A 4 -14.37 -1.04 -27.17
CA ALA A 4 -12.96 -1.42 -27.28
C ALA A 4 -12.00 -0.33 -26.80
N GLN A 5 -12.32 0.95 -27.01
CA GLN A 5 -11.55 2.10 -26.52
C GLN A 5 -11.59 2.24 -25.00
N GLN A 6 -12.72 1.95 -24.35
CA GLN A 6 -12.83 1.97 -22.89
C GLN A 6 -12.05 0.82 -22.25
N ASN A 7 -12.04 -0.36 -22.90
CA ASN A 7 -11.22 -1.49 -22.44
C ASN A 7 -9.72 -1.22 -22.62
N GLN A 8 -9.32 -0.56 -23.71
CA GLN A 8 -7.92 -0.16 -23.93
C GLN A 8 -7.48 0.86 -22.89
N TYR A 9 -8.28 1.89 -22.61
CA TYR A 9 -7.99 2.92 -21.61
C TYR A 9 -7.90 2.35 -20.20
N LEU A 10 -8.80 1.43 -19.82
CA LEU A 10 -8.76 0.73 -18.54
C LEU A 10 -7.53 -0.19 -18.44
N SER A 11 -7.18 -0.89 -19.52
CA SER A 11 -5.99 -1.72 -19.64
C SER A 11 -4.71 -0.90 -19.50
N ASP A 12 -4.63 0.25 -20.16
CA ASP A 12 -3.45 1.12 -20.09
C ASP A 12 -3.28 1.75 -18.70
N LYS A 13 -4.37 2.06 -18.01
CA LYS A 13 -4.35 2.58 -16.63
C LYS A 13 -4.05 1.48 -15.61
N ILE A 14 -4.60 0.28 -15.79
CA ILE A 14 -4.26 -0.90 -14.98
C ILE A 14 -2.80 -1.29 -15.21
N LEU A 15 -2.30 -1.23 -16.44
CA LEU A 15 -0.89 -1.46 -16.77
C LEU A 15 0.03 -0.37 -16.22
N ALA A 16 -0.40 0.89 -16.26
CA ALA A 16 0.30 1.99 -15.58
C ALA A 16 0.33 1.76 -14.07
N PHE A 17 -0.77 1.31 -13.47
CA PHE A 17 -0.86 0.93 -12.07
C PHE A 17 0.09 -0.21 -11.71
N PHE A 18 0.09 -1.32 -12.45
CA PHE A 18 1.03 -2.42 -12.21
C PHE A 18 2.49 -2.02 -12.48
N ARG A 19 2.76 -1.10 -13.39
CA ARG A 19 4.09 -0.48 -13.51
C ARG A 19 4.48 0.34 -12.28
N THR A 20 3.53 0.88 -11.57
CA THR A 20 3.67 1.88 -10.52
C THR A 20 3.68 1.27 -9.11
N VAL A 21 2.87 0.27 -8.82
CA VAL A 21 2.97 -0.57 -7.61
C VAL A 21 4.32 -1.31 -7.57
N LEU A 22 4.97 -1.40 -8.73
CA LEU A 22 6.34 -1.91 -8.90
C LEU A 22 7.44 -0.91 -8.52
N PHE A 23 7.13 0.36 -8.18
CA PHE A 23 8.16 1.41 -8.17
C PHE A 23 8.51 1.98 -6.79
N ILE A 24 8.06 1.41 -5.67
CA ILE A 24 8.37 1.98 -4.36
C ILE A 24 9.35 1.10 -3.57
N GLY A 25 10.57 1.13 -4.05
CA GLY A 25 11.78 0.88 -3.31
C GLY A 25 12.73 2.04 -3.59
N LEU A 26 12.30 3.26 -3.30
CA LEU A 26 13.20 4.42 -3.41
C LEU A 26 13.81 4.68 -2.03
N LEU A 27 15.13 4.53 -1.98
CA LEU A 27 15.97 4.98 -0.90
C LEU A 27 15.77 6.50 -0.74
N VAL A 28 15.03 6.94 0.24
CA VAL A 28 15.10 8.33 0.71
C VAL A 28 16.27 8.37 1.67
N CYS A 29 17.43 8.78 1.16
CA CYS A 29 18.49 9.26 2.03
C CYS A 29 18.00 10.52 2.72
N TYR A 30 17.73 10.39 4.01
CA TYR A 30 17.44 11.52 4.86
C TYR A 30 18.75 12.28 5.08
N SER A 31 18.92 13.43 4.43
CA SER A 31 19.92 14.40 4.84
C SER A 31 19.38 15.12 6.07
N GLU A 32 20.11 15.01 7.19
CA GLU A 32 19.85 15.80 8.38
C GLU A 32 20.13 17.29 8.09
N ASP A 33 19.10 18.04 7.74
CA ASP A 33 19.13 19.49 7.86
C ASP A 33 18.57 19.88 9.24
N LYS A 34 19.48 19.85 10.22
CA LYS A 34 19.32 20.56 11.47
C LYS A 34 19.67 22.02 11.24
N GLU A 35 18.69 22.87 10.93
CA GLU A 35 18.78 24.27 11.38
C GLU A 35 17.45 25.03 11.25
N ARG A 36 17.15 25.70 12.38
CA ARG A 36 16.21 26.82 12.57
C ARG A 36 14.76 26.53 12.93
N ALA A 37 14.57 26.24 14.20
CA ALA A 37 13.44 26.83 14.92
C ALA A 37 13.98 27.59 16.14
N LYS A 38 14.20 28.89 16.00
CA LYS A 38 14.38 29.82 17.11
C LYS A 38 13.14 30.67 17.25
N GLY A 39 12.50 30.55 18.42
CA GLY A 39 11.71 31.60 19.02
C GLY A 39 10.19 31.53 18.86
N VAL A 40 9.54 30.70 19.65
CA VAL A 40 8.20 30.97 20.15
C VAL A 40 8.16 30.57 21.62
N SER A 41 7.65 31.47 22.44
CA SER A 41 7.46 31.43 23.88
C SER A 41 6.94 30.09 24.39
N THR A 42 7.63 29.51 25.36
CA THR A 42 7.29 28.27 26.06
C THR A 42 6.06 28.46 26.94
N MET A 43 4.90 27.95 26.46
CA MET A 43 3.94 27.37 27.37
C MET A 43 4.34 25.90 27.53
N ASP A 44 4.42 25.45 28.75
CA ASP A 44 4.85 24.13 29.19
C ASP A 44 3.79 23.09 28.82
N HIS A 45 3.75 22.65 27.54
CA HIS A 45 2.94 21.55 27.07
C HIS A 45 3.86 20.43 26.63
N SER A 46 3.93 19.37 27.43
CA SER A 46 4.53 18.11 27.00
C SER A 46 3.93 17.70 25.65
N PRO A 47 4.75 17.33 24.65
CA PRO A 47 4.25 17.00 23.32
C PRO A 47 3.32 15.78 23.38
N CYS A 48 2.25 15.81 22.59
CA CYS A 48 1.36 14.66 22.46
C CYS A 48 2.09 13.50 21.76
N LEU A 49 1.98 12.31 22.32
CA LEU A 49 2.66 11.10 21.85
C LEU A 49 1.76 10.27 20.92
N ALA A 50 2.34 9.78 19.82
CA ALA A 50 1.71 8.80 18.94
C ALA A 50 2.00 7.37 19.40
N HIS A 51 3.27 7.12 19.76
CA HIS A 51 3.77 5.80 20.15
C HIS A 51 4.69 5.90 21.38
N LEU A 52 4.68 4.83 22.16
CA LEU A 52 5.56 4.63 23.32
C LEU A 52 6.03 3.18 23.28
N THR A 53 7.32 2.94 23.38
CA THR A 53 7.92 1.60 23.47
C THR A 53 8.16 1.19 24.91
N ASP A 54 8.30 -0.11 25.17
CA ASP A 54 8.58 -0.65 26.51
C ASP A 54 9.93 -0.19 27.07
N ASP A 55 10.90 0.13 26.19
CA ASP A 55 12.20 0.67 26.55
C ASP A 55 12.19 2.20 26.79
N GLY A 56 11.02 2.84 26.70
CA GLY A 56 10.81 4.25 27.02
C GLY A 56 11.06 5.23 25.86
N ARG A 57 11.29 4.75 24.63
CA ARG A 57 11.34 5.64 23.45
C ARG A 57 9.94 6.17 23.15
N THR A 58 9.87 7.42 22.71
CA THR A 58 8.62 8.08 22.37
C THR A 58 8.65 8.67 20.97
N GLN A 59 7.53 8.59 20.26
CA GLN A 59 7.32 9.29 19.00
C GLN A 59 6.18 10.30 19.22
N THR A 60 6.41 11.56 18.85
CA THR A 60 5.34 12.57 18.92
C THR A 60 4.31 12.36 17.80
N VAL A 61 3.08 12.83 18.02
CA VAL A 61 2.03 12.79 17.00
C VAL A 61 2.48 13.55 15.75
N LEU A 62 3.09 14.72 15.92
CA LEU A 62 3.60 15.52 14.80
C LEU A 62 4.63 14.75 13.97
N THR A 63 5.62 14.13 14.60
CA THR A 63 6.66 13.37 13.89
C THR A 63 6.07 12.21 13.10
N HIS A 64 5.12 11.47 13.69
CA HIS A 64 4.42 10.38 13.06
C HIS A 64 3.59 10.86 11.85
N LEU A 65 2.80 11.92 12.01
CA LEU A 65 1.99 12.47 10.92
C LEU A 65 2.86 12.93 9.73
N LEU A 66 3.98 13.60 10.01
CA LEU A 66 4.91 14.05 8.95
C LEU A 66 5.59 12.87 8.24
N GLY A 67 6.05 11.86 8.98
CA GLY A 67 6.64 10.64 8.42
C GLY A 67 5.64 9.89 7.52
N THR A 68 4.46 9.62 8.05
CA THR A 68 3.38 8.97 7.29
C THR A 68 2.97 9.77 6.06
N ALA A 69 2.83 11.11 6.17
CA ALA A 69 2.46 11.95 5.03
C ALA A 69 3.52 11.94 3.92
N SER A 70 4.80 11.99 4.29
CA SER A 70 5.90 11.92 3.33
C SER A 70 5.91 10.60 2.56
N LEU A 71 5.76 9.47 3.25
CA LEU A 71 5.69 8.15 2.63
C LEU A 71 4.44 8.00 1.75
N ALA A 72 3.27 8.34 2.27
CA ALA A 72 2.01 8.24 1.53
C ALA A 72 2.03 9.09 0.24
N ARG A 73 2.56 10.32 0.32
CA ARG A 73 2.78 11.20 -0.83
C ARG A 73 3.65 10.52 -1.89
N ALA A 74 4.80 9.96 -1.48
CA ALA A 74 5.71 9.26 -2.39
C ALA A 74 5.03 8.05 -3.04
N PHE A 75 4.23 7.30 -2.27
CA PHE A 75 3.49 6.14 -2.77
C PHE A 75 2.39 6.50 -3.76
N ALA A 76 1.79 7.66 -3.62
CA ALA A 76 0.71 8.10 -4.49
C ALA A 76 1.18 8.86 -5.75
N GLN A 77 2.44 9.27 -5.80
CA GLN A 77 3.01 10.00 -6.93
C GLN A 77 2.74 9.34 -8.29
N PRO A 78 2.94 8.03 -8.47
CA PRO A 78 2.82 7.39 -9.77
C PRO A 78 1.41 7.44 -10.40
N PHE A 79 0.38 7.71 -9.61
CA PHE A 79 -0.98 7.86 -10.12
C PHE A 79 -1.57 9.28 -9.91
N GLY A 80 -0.71 10.27 -9.55
CA GLY A 80 -1.11 11.66 -9.40
C GLY A 80 -1.97 11.93 -8.16
N GLY A 81 -1.81 11.11 -7.11
CA GLY A 81 -2.57 11.20 -5.86
C GLY A 81 -1.82 11.88 -4.71
N GLU A 82 -0.68 12.53 -4.99
CA GLU A 82 0.27 13.02 -3.98
C GLU A 82 -0.37 13.93 -2.94
N SER A 83 -1.14 14.92 -3.38
CA SER A 83 -1.74 15.91 -2.48
C SER A 83 -2.84 15.28 -1.60
N GLN A 84 -3.62 14.34 -2.14
CA GLN A 84 -4.62 13.60 -1.38
C GLN A 84 -3.97 12.68 -0.34
N ALA A 85 -2.86 12.02 -0.69
CA ALA A 85 -2.13 11.12 0.18
C ALA A 85 -1.40 11.89 1.30
N GLU A 86 -0.82 13.05 0.99
CA GLU A 86 -0.23 13.95 1.98
C GLU A 86 -1.28 14.42 2.99
N LEU A 87 -2.44 14.89 2.51
CA LEU A 87 -3.55 15.26 3.36
C LEU A 87 -4.01 14.09 4.25
N ALA A 88 -4.17 12.90 3.67
CA ALA A 88 -4.57 11.71 4.42
C ALA A 88 -3.54 11.36 5.51
N GLY A 89 -2.24 11.38 5.18
CA GLY A 89 -1.15 11.12 6.12
C GLY A 89 -1.09 12.15 7.26
N LEU A 90 -1.24 13.45 6.94
CA LEU A 90 -1.24 14.50 7.97
C LEU A 90 -2.49 14.49 8.86
N SER A 91 -3.58 13.87 8.42
CA SER A 91 -4.84 13.91 9.16
C SER A 91 -5.22 12.60 9.84
N HIS A 92 -4.64 11.44 9.45
CA HIS A 92 -5.16 10.14 9.87
C HIS A 92 -5.26 9.98 11.38
N ASP A 93 -4.29 10.50 12.10
CA ASP A 93 -4.11 10.31 13.53
C ASP A 93 -4.20 11.58 14.38
N ILE A 94 -4.77 12.67 13.85
CA ILE A 94 -4.95 13.90 14.64
C ILE A 94 -5.84 13.70 15.89
N GLY A 95 -6.66 12.67 15.93
CA GLY A 95 -7.41 12.29 17.13
C GLY A 95 -6.52 11.82 18.28
N LYS A 96 -5.25 11.48 18.02
CA LYS A 96 -4.26 11.16 19.04
C LYS A 96 -3.89 12.39 19.91
N TYR A 97 -4.21 13.60 19.48
CA TYR A 97 -4.06 14.81 20.30
C TYR A 97 -5.08 14.87 21.45
N SER A 98 -6.09 14.01 21.50
CA SER A 98 -7.08 13.98 22.58
C SER A 98 -6.47 13.45 23.88
N ALA A 99 -6.91 14.02 25.01
CA ALA A 99 -6.52 13.55 26.35
C ALA A 99 -6.88 12.07 26.59
N ALA A 100 -7.98 11.60 25.98
CA ALA A 100 -8.37 10.20 26.06
C ALA A 100 -7.35 9.27 25.39
N PHE A 101 -6.81 9.65 24.22
CA PHE A 101 -5.77 8.86 23.56
C PHE A 101 -4.45 8.89 24.37
N GLN A 102 -4.06 10.05 24.91
CA GLN A 102 -2.85 10.13 25.73
C GLN A 102 -2.95 9.23 26.97
N ARG A 103 -4.13 9.16 27.62
CA ARG A 103 -4.38 8.19 28.71
C ARG A 103 -4.29 6.73 28.25
N ARG A 104 -4.73 6.43 27.01
CA ARG A 104 -4.66 5.07 26.43
C ARG A 104 -3.22 4.57 26.31
N LEU A 105 -2.27 5.43 25.96
CA LEU A 105 -0.85 5.06 25.87
C LEU A 105 -0.29 4.55 27.22
N HIS A 106 -0.91 4.94 28.31
CA HIS A 106 -0.56 4.52 29.68
C HIS A 106 -1.54 3.48 30.26
N GLY A 107 -2.18 2.68 29.40
CA GLY A 107 -3.06 1.58 29.83
C GLY A 107 -4.54 1.95 29.96
N GLY A 108 -4.96 3.12 29.51
CA GLY A 108 -6.37 3.51 29.46
C GLY A 108 -7.20 2.78 28.39
N PRO A 109 -8.52 3.01 28.36
CA PRO A 109 -9.43 2.32 27.45
C PRO A 109 -9.17 2.68 25.96
N ARG A 110 -9.62 1.81 25.06
CA ARG A 110 -9.55 2.06 23.61
C ARG A 110 -10.35 3.30 23.24
N THR A 111 -9.79 4.14 22.38
CA THR A 111 -10.36 5.41 21.95
C THR A 111 -10.36 5.49 20.42
N ASP A 112 -11.49 5.96 19.86
CA ASP A 112 -11.60 6.27 18.43
C ASP A 112 -10.83 7.56 18.13
N HIS A 113 -9.75 7.46 17.39
CA HIS A 113 -8.92 8.60 16.96
C HIS A 113 -8.97 8.84 15.45
N ALA A 114 -9.36 7.83 14.66
CA ALA A 114 -9.46 7.93 13.21
C ALA A 114 -10.61 8.84 12.75
N THR A 115 -11.73 8.83 13.48
CA THR A 115 -12.90 9.65 13.13
C THR A 115 -12.60 11.15 13.14
N ALA A 116 -11.70 11.62 14.01
CA ALA A 116 -11.29 13.02 14.06
C ALA A 116 -10.70 13.50 12.73
N GLY A 117 -9.70 12.77 12.22
CA GLY A 117 -9.07 13.08 10.92
C GLY A 117 -10.01 12.96 9.75
N ALA A 118 -10.84 11.93 9.73
CA ALA A 118 -11.85 11.76 8.69
C ALA A 118 -12.83 12.94 8.63
N ALA A 119 -13.27 13.44 9.80
CA ALA A 119 -14.16 14.59 9.89
C ALA A 119 -13.50 15.88 9.40
N GLU A 120 -12.22 16.10 9.71
CA GLU A 120 -11.48 17.26 9.21
C GLU A 120 -11.29 17.21 7.67
N CYS A 121 -11.03 16.04 7.09
CA CYS A 121 -11.00 15.87 5.63
C CYS A 121 -12.37 16.12 5.00
N TRP A 122 -13.43 15.59 5.60
CA TRP A 122 -14.80 15.78 5.11
C TRP A 122 -15.22 17.24 5.09
N GLN A 123 -14.96 17.99 6.17
CA GLN A 123 -15.25 19.42 6.26
C GLN A 123 -14.51 20.24 5.19
N ARG A 124 -13.34 19.77 4.75
CA ARG A 124 -12.57 20.36 3.65
C ARG A 124 -13.04 19.91 2.26
N ARG A 125 -14.14 19.18 2.17
CA ARG A 125 -14.68 18.61 0.92
C ARG A 125 -13.67 17.65 0.23
N GLN A 126 -12.94 16.88 1.05
CA GLN A 126 -11.96 15.89 0.59
C GLN A 126 -12.46 14.46 0.92
N PRO A 127 -13.48 13.96 0.19
CA PRO A 127 -14.13 12.69 0.55
C PRO A 127 -13.20 11.49 0.41
N PHE A 128 -12.30 11.47 -0.56
CA PHE A 128 -11.36 10.37 -0.78
C PHE A 128 -10.40 10.21 0.41
N ALA A 129 -9.79 11.30 0.85
CA ALA A 129 -8.97 11.30 2.06
C ALA A 129 -9.81 10.95 3.31
N ALA A 130 -11.04 11.45 3.42
CA ALA A 130 -11.92 11.12 4.54
C ALA A 130 -12.21 9.61 4.64
N PHE A 131 -12.49 8.94 3.52
CA PHE A 131 -12.67 7.48 3.47
C PHE A 131 -11.40 6.73 3.87
N ALA A 132 -10.26 7.09 3.30
CA ALA A 132 -8.98 6.46 3.60
C ALA A 132 -8.65 6.58 5.10
N VAL A 133 -8.78 7.79 5.65
CA VAL A 133 -8.53 8.07 7.08
C VAL A 133 -9.52 7.34 7.97
N ALA A 134 -10.83 7.33 7.64
CA ALA A 134 -11.81 6.61 8.44
C ALA A 134 -11.52 5.11 8.51
N GLY A 135 -10.89 4.56 7.47
CA GLY A 135 -10.67 3.13 7.29
C GLY A 135 -9.34 2.58 7.76
N HIS A 136 -8.32 3.41 8.02
CA HIS A 136 -6.92 2.96 8.12
C HIS A 136 -6.64 1.86 9.15
N HIS A 137 -7.46 1.74 10.18
CA HIS A 137 -7.35 0.65 11.17
C HIS A 137 -8.28 -0.54 10.95
N GLY A 138 -9.38 -0.38 10.23
CA GLY A 138 -10.42 -1.41 10.18
C GLY A 138 -10.96 -1.73 8.80
N GLY A 139 -10.35 -1.20 7.75
CA GLY A 139 -10.84 -1.28 6.38
C GLY A 139 -11.73 -0.12 5.99
N LEU A 140 -11.86 0.11 4.69
CA LEU A 140 -12.69 1.18 4.15
C LEU A 140 -14.15 0.99 4.61
N PRO A 141 -14.76 2.00 5.27
CA PRO A 141 -16.14 1.91 5.68
C PRO A 141 -17.09 2.07 4.50
N ASP A 142 -18.33 1.61 4.67
CA ASP A 142 -19.42 2.03 3.79
C ASP A 142 -19.66 3.53 3.91
N GLY A 143 -20.10 4.17 2.81
CA GLY A 143 -20.40 5.60 2.78
C GLY A 143 -21.54 5.97 3.75
N GLY A 144 -22.55 5.11 3.80
CA GLY A 144 -23.77 5.37 4.53
C GLY A 144 -24.69 6.40 3.87
N GLY A 145 -25.65 6.90 4.62
CA GLY A 145 -26.66 7.83 4.17
C GLY A 145 -27.00 8.93 5.19
N GLN A 146 -27.78 9.90 4.76
CA GLN A 146 -28.21 11.01 5.62
C GLN A 146 -29.00 10.53 6.86
N GLY A 147 -29.66 9.36 6.77
CA GLY A 147 -30.40 8.75 7.87
C GLY A 147 -29.54 8.08 8.94
N ASP A 148 -28.25 7.81 8.66
CA ASP A 148 -27.38 7.10 9.59
C ASP A 148 -27.21 7.85 10.91
N GLY A 149 -27.31 7.13 12.03
CA GLY A 149 -26.98 7.67 13.34
C GLY A 149 -25.47 7.64 13.64
N PRO A 150 -25.02 8.36 14.69
CA PRO A 150 -23.59 8.40 15.07
C PRO A 150 -23.06 7.06 15.60
N GLU A 151 -23.92 6.12 15.93
CA GLU A 151 -23.59 4.76 16.37
C GLU A 151 -23.12 3.86 15.21
N LEU A 152 -23.47 4.19 13.96
CA LEU A 152 -23.09 3.40 12.80
C LEU A 152 -21.63 3.61 12.42
N ALA A 153 -21.00 2.54 11.93
CA ALA A 153 -19.61 2.56 11.52
C ALA A 153 -19.38 3.14 10.11
N THR A 154 -20.44 3.56 9.41
CA THR A 154 -20.37 4.21 8.11
C THR A 154 -19.64 5.56 8.18
N LEU A 155 -19.13 6.06 7.05
CA LEU A 155 -18.49 7.38 7.04
C LEU A 155 -19.49 8.46 7.51
N CYS A 156 -20.74 8.46 7.02
CA CYS A 156 -21.78 9.40 7.47
C CYS A 156 -22.02 9.32 8.99
N GLY A 157 -22.10 8.12 9.57
CA GLY A 157 -22.24 7.93 11.01
C GLY A 157 -21.07 8.50 11.80
N ARG A 158 -19.83 8.26 11.34
CA ARG A 158 -18.60 8.81 11.95
C ARG A 158 -18.58 10.35 11.89
N ILE A 159 -18.94 10.96 10.76
CA ILE A 159 -19.00 12.43 10.64
C ILE A 159 -20.01 13.02 11.62
N LYS A 160 -21.16 12.37 11.82
CA LYS A 160 -22.17 12.81 12.81
C LYS A 160 -21.68 12.75 14.25
N ARG A 161 -20.70 11.91 14.59
CA ARG A 161 -20.05 11.96 15.93
C ARG A 161 -19.38 13.31 16.15
N LYS A 162 -18.68 13.84 15.16
CA LYS A 162 -18.07 15.18 15.25
C LYS A 162 -19.13 16.27 15.32
N GLU A 163 -20.15 16.24 14.46
CA GLU A 163 -21.22 17.24 14.41
C GLU A 163 -22.00 17.32 15.71
N ARG A 164 -22.17 16.20 16.42
CA ARG A 164 -22.87 16.12 17.72
C ARG A 164 -21.93 16.26 18.91
N ASN A 165 -20.68 16.64 18.74
CA ASN A 165 -19.67 16.78 19.79
C ASN A 165 -19.50 15.50 20.66
N LEU A 166 -19.57 14.32 20.01
CA LEU A 166 -19.37 13.04 20.69
C LEU A 166 -17.91 12.57 20.69
N LEU A 167 -17.02 13.30 20.00
CA LEU A 167 -15.58 13.06 20.04
C LEU A 167 -14.96 13.82 21.21
N GLU A 168 -13.94 13.20 21.83
CA GLU A 168 -13.08 13.90 22.78
C GLU A 168 -12.40 15.10 22.11
N PRO A 169 -12.19 16.23 22.82
CA PRO A 169 -11.47 17.38 22.26
C PRO A 169 -10.08 17.01 21.79
N TYR A 170 -9.73 17.43 20.57
CA TYR A 170 -8.44 17.16 19.93
C TYR A 170 -7.85 18.39 19.22
N ASP A 171 -8.42 19.57 19.39
CA ASP A 171 -8.13 20.75 18.58
C ASP A 171 -6.70 21.31 18.73
N SER A 172 -5.93 20.85 19.70
CA SER A 172 -4.52 21.24 19.88
C SER A 172 -3.63 20.93 18.67
N TRP A 173 -4.01 19.95 17.82
CA TRP A 173 -3.30 19.67 16.59
C TRP A 173 -3.12 20.89 15.68
N ARG A 174 -4.07 21.85 15.71
CA ARG A 174 -4.05 23.07 14.87
C ARG A 174 -2.87 23.98 15.16
N GLN A 175 -2.20 23.81 16.29
CA GLN A 175 -1.03 24.59 16.68
C GLN A 175 0.25 24.03 16.04
N GLU A 176 0.24 22.74 15.64
CA GLU A 176 1.43 22.04 15.15
C GLU A 176 1.31 21.65 13.68
N VAL A 177 0.09 21.37 13.18
CA VAL A 177 -0.14 20.81 11.85
C VAL A 177 -1.01 21.73 11.00
N GLN A 178 -0.58 22.00 9.78
CA GLN A 178 -1.40 22.65 8.75
C GLN A 178 -1.81 21.60 7.72
N LEU A 179 -3.13 21.38 7.60
CA LEU A 179 -3.66 20.49 6.57
C LEU A 179 -3.73 21.22 5.22
N PRO A 180 -3.05 20.69 4.17
CA PRO A 180 -3.05 21.30 2.85
C PRO A 180 -4.42 21.19 2.17
N GLN A 181 -4.64 22.06 1.18
CA GLN A 181 -5.67 21.81 0.19
C GLN A 181 -5.17 20.75 -0.78
N ALA A 182 -6.01 19.76 -1.09
CA ALA A 182 -5.63 18.65 -1.94
C ALA A 182 -6.43 18.65 -3.24
N ASP A 183 -5.73 18.47 -4.36
CA ASP A 183 -6.34 18.38 -5.68
C ASP A 183 -6.85 16.95 -5.94
N ILE A 184 -7.95 16.86 -6.68
CA ILE A 184 -8.49 15.59 -7.15
C ILE A 184 -7.93 15.34 -8.56
N PRO A 185 -7.23 14.19 -8.79
CA PRO A 185 -6.70 13.88 -10.11
C PRO A 185 -7.78 13.89 -11.21
N SER A 186 -7.44 14.40 -12.39
CA SER A 186 -8.41 14.58 -13.48
C SER A 186 -9.11 13.28 -13.90
N PHE A 187 -8.44 12.14 -13.84
CA PHE A 187 -9.04 10.85 -14.19
C PHE A 187 -10.17 10.44 -13.25
N VAL A 188 -10.19 10.92 -12.01
CA VAL A 188 -11.23 10.60 -11.01
C VAL A 188 -12.55 11.33 -11.32
N GLN A 189 -12.50 12.36 -12.14
CA GLN A 189 -13.67 13.17 -12.52
C GLN A 189 -14.60 12.46 -13.51
N HIS A 190 -14.20 11.32 -14.05
CA HIS A 190 -14.93 10.62 -15.10
C HIS A 190 -16.04 9.69 -14.59
N GLY A 191 -16.11 9.41 -13.29
CA GLY A 191 -17.22 8.63 -12.74
C GLY A 191 -16.94 7.91 -11.42
N MET A 192 -17.96 7.17 -10.97
CA MET A 192 -17.91 6.41 -9.71
C MET A 192 -16.83 5.31 -9.69
N PRO A 193 -16.63 4.51 -10.75
CA PRO A 193 -15.63 3.44 -10.72
C PRO A 193 -14.22 3.97 -10.48
N GLU A 194 -13.85 5.07 -11.13
CA GLU A 194 -12.53 5.70 -10.98
C GLU A 194 -12.35 6.28 -9.58
N GLY A 195 -13.38 6.91 -9.02
CA GLY A 195 -13.37 7.41 -7.64
C GLY A 195 -13.23 6.29 -6.61
N MET A 196 -13.95 5.17 -6.79
CA MET A 196 -13.83 4.00 -5.91
C MET A 196 -12.44 3.37 -5.98
N PHE A 197 -11.87 3.27 -7.18
CA PHE A 197 -10.53 2.76 -7.37
C PHE A 197 -9.49 3.68 -6.73
N PHE A 198 -9.58 4.98 -6.98
CA PHE A 198 -8.70 5.98 -6.38
C PHE A 198 -8.73 5.94 -4.84
N THR A 199 -9.93 5.82 -4.24
CA THR A 199 -10.08 5.69 -2.79
C THR A 199 -9.30 4.48 -2.25
N ARG A 200 -9.39 3.33 -2.91
CA ARG A 200 -8.66 2.13 -2.51
C ARG A 200 -7.15 2.28 -2.63
N MET A 201 -6.70 2.96 -3.70
CA MET A 201 -5.29 3.27 -3.90
C MET A 201 -4.77 4.18 -2.80
N LEU A 202 -5.51 5.26 -2.52
CA LEU A 202 -5.17 6.22 -1.48
C LEU A 202 -5.13 5.56 -0.09
N TYR A 203 -6.12 4.71 0.19
CA TYR A 203 -6.18 3.90 1.41
C TYR A 203 -4.96 2.99 1.56
N SER A 204 -4.58 2.27 0.50
CA SER A 204 -3.40 1.41 0.50
C SER A 204 -2.12 2.21 0.76
N CYS A 205 -1.95 3.36 0.10
CA CYS A 205 -0.80 4.24 0.34
C CYS A 205 -0.72 4.73 1.79
N LEU A 206 -1.88 5.07 2.38
CA LEU A 206 -1.93 5.53 3.77
C LEU A 206 -1.57 4.41 4.75
N VAL A 207 -2.19 3.23 4.59
CA VAL A 207 -1.95 2.09 5.50
C VAL A 207 -0.51 1.62 5.44
N ASP A 208 0.07 1.50 4.23
CA ASP A 208 1.47 1.13 4.06
C ASP A 208 2.42 2.17 4.68
N ALA A 209 2.11 3.46 4.52
CA ALA A 209 2.91 4.55 5.06
C ALA A 209 2.87 4.59 6.58
N ASP A 210 1.69 4.46 7.19
CA ASP A 210 1.47 4.40 8.63
C ASP A 210 2.22 3.21 9.25
N PHE A 211 2.08 2.03 8.62
CA PHE A 211 2.79 0.83 9.07
C PHE A 211 4.31 1.01 9.02
N LEU A 212 4.85 1.53 7.91
CA LEU A 212 6.30 1.68 7.74
C LEU A 212 6.90 2.75 8.66
N ASP A 213 6.20 3.86 8.90
CA ASP A 213 6.64 4.88 9.85
C ASP A 213 6.65 4.33 11.28
N THR A 214 5.60 3.59 11.65
CA THR A 214 5.50 2.91 12.96
C THR A 214 6.57 1.84 13.11
N GLU A 215 6.80 0.99 12.11
CA GLU A 215 7.83 -0.05 12.11
C GLU A 215 9.23 0.56 12.28
N ALA A 216 9.55 1.60 11.50
CA ALA A 216 10.83 2.30 11.59
C ALA A 216 11.10 2.86 12.99
N PHE A 217 10.07 3.37 13.67
CA PHE A 217 10.16 3.82 15.05
C PHE A 217 10.33 2.64 16.03
N MET A 218 9.54 1.57 15.88
CA MET A 218 9.52 0.44 16.82
C MET A 218 10.78 -0.42 16.73
N GLU A 219 11.26 -0.75 15.54
CA GLU A 219 12.38 -1.68 15.35
C GLU A 219 13.76 -1.03 15.48
N ALA A 220 13.87 0.32 15.47
CA ALA A 220 15.13 1.08 15.52
C ALA A 220 16.19 0.65 14.47
N GLN A 221 15.81 -0.21 13.53
CA GLN A 221 16.63 -0.72 12.43
C GLN A 221 15.81 -0.67 11.16
N SER A 222 16.33 -0.01 10.13
CA SER A 222 15.77 -0.14 8.79
C SER A 222 16.01 -1.57 8.30
N ARG A 223 14.97 -2.24 7.81
CA ARG A 223 15.17 -3.52 7.10
C ARG A 223 16.12 -3.29 5.95
N GLU A 224 17.27 -3.96 5.93
CA GLU A 224 18.06 -4.10 4.72
C GLU A 224 17.17 -4.84 3.69
N GLN A 225 16.64 -4.09 2.75
CA GLN A 225 15.93 -4.70 1.62
C GLN A 225 16.98 -5.33 0.71
N ILE A 226 17.24 -6.62 0.88
CA ILE A 226 18.00 -7.40 -0.09
C ILE A 226 17.14 -7.46 -1.36
N GLN A 227 17.41 -6.57 -2.30
CA GLN A 227 16.75 -6.57 -3.60
C GLN A 227 17.57 -7.36 -4.59
N PHE A 228 17.10 -8.57 -4.93
CA PHE A 228 17.65 -9.30 -6.08
C PHE A 228 17.10 -8.68 -7.38
N SER A 229 18.00 -8.52 -8.36
CA SER A 229 17.59 -8.10 -9.68
C SER A 229 16.82 -9.21 -10.42
N ALA A 230 16.01 -8.83 -11.41
CA ALA A 230 15.33 -9.80 -12.25
C ALA A 230 16.30 -10.77 -12.94
N ASP A 231 17.53 -10.31 -13.25
CA ASP A 231 18.59 -11.15 -13.83
C ASP A 231 19.08 -12.22 -12.85
N GLN A 232 19.29 -11.87 -11.59
CA GLN A 232 19.72 -12.84 -10.57
C GLN A 232 18.64 -13.92 -10.32
N LEU A 233 17.36 -13.53 -10.29
CA LEU A 233 16.25 -14.48 -10.16
C LEU A 233 16.08 -15.34 -11.41
N TRP A 234 16.36 -14.77 -12.58
CA TRP A 234 16.42 -15.50 -13.85
C TRP A 234 17.49 -16.58 -13.85
N ASP A 235 18.69 -16.27 -13.40
CA ASP A 235 19.79 -17.23 -13.29
C ASP A 235 19.46 -18.38 -12.34
N ARG A 236 18.80 -18.10 -11.20
CA ARG A 236 18.32 -19.14 -10.27
C ARG A 236 17.28 -20.05 -10.93
N LEU A 237 16.32 -19.49 -11.66
CA LEU A 237 15.34 -20.28 -12.42
C LEU A 237 16.04 -21.14 -13.48
N HIS A 238 16.96 -20.59 -14.26
CA HIS A 238 17.71 -21.31 -15.29
C HIS A 238 18.52 -22.46 -14.71
N HIS A 239 19.17 -22.25 -13.58
CA HIS A 239 19.87 -23.31 -12.86
C HIS A 239 18.89 -24.43 -12.44
N TYR A 240 17.74 -24.08 -11.88
CA TYR A 240 16.74 -25.05 -11.46
C TYR A 240 16.19 -25.91 -12.61
N ILE A 241 15.89 -25.29 -13.77
CA ILE A 241 15.31 -26.00 -14.92
C ILE A 241 16.35 -26.67 -15.82
N SER A 242 17.65 -26.39 -15.64
CA SER A 242 18.73 -26.91 -16.51
C SER A 242 18.74 -28.45 -16.56
N GLY A 243 18.52 -29.09 -15.42
CA GLY A 243 18.46 -30.57 -15.31
C GLY A 243 17.23 -31.21 -15.97
N TRP A 244 16.30 -30.43 -16.49
CA TRP A 244 15.14 -30.96 -17.18
C TRP A 244 15.42 -31.24 -18.67
N PHE A 245 16.59 -30.86 -19.16
CA PHE A 245 17.01 -31.00 -20.56
C PHE A 245 18.25 -31.90 -20.67
N PRO A 246 18.23 -32.90 -21.59
CA PRO A 246 17.13 -33.28 -22.47
C PRO A 246 16.01 -34.03 -21.70
N PRO A 247 14.72 -33.83 -22.05
CA PRO A 247 13.60 -34.44 -21.34
C PRO A 247 13.54 -35.95 -21.56
N LYS A 248 13.25 -36.67 -20.45
CA LYS A 248 13.05 -38.13 -20.50
C LYS A 248 11.54 -38.44 -20.49
N GLY A 249 11.09 -39.20 -21.49
CA GLY A 249 9.68 -39.60 -21.63
C GLY A 249 8.77 -38.54 -22.26
N GLU A 250 7.59 -38.95 -22.72
CA GLU A 250 6.69 -38.10 -23.50
C GLU A 250 6.11 -36.96 -22.69
N LEU A 251 5.66 -37.23 -21.45
CA LEU A 251 5.11 -36.21 -20.59
C LEU A 251 6.10 -35.07 -20.29
N ASN A 252 7.36 -35.42 -20.04
CA ASN A 252 8.38 -34.41 -19.78
C ASN A 252 8.78 -33.66 -21.05
N ARG A 253 8.70 -34.27 -22.22
CA ARG A 253 8.87 -33.56 -23.50
C ARG A 253 7.80 -32.46 -23.66
N GLN A 254 6.54 -32.79 -23.40
CA GLN A 254 5.46 -31.82 -23.47
C GLN A 254 5.61 -30.69 -22.45
N ARG A 255 5.97 -31.01 -21.19
CA ARG A 255 6.27 -30.00 -20.15
C ARG A 255 7.41 -29.05 -20.57
N CYS A 256 8.48 -29.60 -21.12
CA CYS A 256 9.61 -28.80 -21.60
C CYS A 256 9.25 -27.94 -22.82
N GLN A 257 8.36 -28.40 -23.70
CA GLN A 257 7.84 -27.57 -24.79
C GLN A 257 7.01 -26.39 -24.30
N ILE A 258 6.12 -26.63 -23.34
CA ILE A 258 5.32 -25.59 -22.69
C ILE A 258 6.24 -24.56 -22.01
N LEU A 259 7.20 -25.02 -21.23
CA LEU A 259 8.18 -24.16 -20.57
C LEU A 259 8.96 -23.30 -21.56
N LYS A 260 9.51 -23.89 -22.63
CA LYS A 260 10.24 -23.17 -23.68
C LYS A 260 9.37 -22.11 -24.33
N ARG A 261 8.09 -22.42 -24.61
CA ARG A 261 7.17 -21.45 -25.18
C ARG A 261 6.88 -20.30 -24.21
N CYS A 262 6.66 -20.58 -22.92
CA CYS A 262 6.47 -19.55 -21.91
C CYS A 262 7.68 -18.63 -21.80
N LEU A 263 8.90 -19.15 -21.82
CA LEU A 263 10.13 -18.38 -21.85
C LEU A 263 10.17 -17.45 -23.07
N GLN A 264 9.99 -18.01 -24.26
CA GLN A 264 10.01 -17.26 -25.52
C GLN A 264 8.95 -16.15 -25.56
N GLU A 265 7.69 -16.47 -25.21
CA GLU A 265 6.60 -15.49 -25.18
C GLU A 265 6.87 -14.38 -24.15
N GLY A 266 7.42 -14.71 -22.97
CA GLY A 266 7.82 -13.73 -21.96
C GLY A 266 8.87 -12.75 -22.46
N GLU A 267 9.84 -13.21 -23.27
CA GLU A 267 10.90 -12.37 -23.84
C GLU A 267 10.45 -11.51 -25.03
N THR A 268 9.45 -11.98 -25.80
CA THR A 268 9.09 -11.35 -27.08
C THR A 268 7.84 -10.50 -27.05
N GLN A 269 6.86 -10.83 -26.18
CA GLN A 269 5.60 -10.13 -26.12
C GLN A 269 5.69 -8.76 -25.44
N GLN A 270 4.88 -7.82 -25.93
CA GLN A 270 4.67 -6.54 -25.25
C GLN A 270 3.77 -6.72 -24.02
N PRO A 271 3.83 -5.81 -23.02
CA PRO A 271 2.93 -5.87 -21.89
C PRO A 271 1.47 -5.91 -22.29
N GLY A 272 0.70 -6.84 -21.72
CA GLY A 272 -0.68 -7.08 -22.08
C GLY A 272 -1.33 -8.15 -21.22
N LEU A 273 -2.50 -8.62 -21.64
CA LEU A 273 -3.23 -9.72 -21.01
C LEU A 273 -2.88 -11.03 -21.72
N PHE A 274 -2.41 -12.02 -20.98
CA PHE A 274 -2.03 -13.33 -21.47
C PHE A 274 -2.86 -14.42 -20.81
N SER A 275 -3.06 -15.53 -21.51
CA SER A 275 -3.66 -16.74 -20.95
C SER A 275 -2.75 -17.95 -21.16
N LEU A 276 -2.65 -18.79 -20.11
CA LEU A 276 -1.92 -20.05 -20.15
C LEU A 276 -2.89 -21.22 -19.93
N THR A 277 -3.30 -21.87 -21.04
CA THR A 277 -4.20 -23.02 -21.02
C THR A 277 -3.39 -24.30 -21.13
N VAL A 278 -3.22 -24.99 -20.01
CA VAL A 278 -2.44 -26.24 -19.90
C VAL A 278 -3.18 -27.22 -19.01
N PRO A 279 -3.26 -28.51 -19.35
CA PRO A 279 -3.88 -29.53 -18.50
C PRO A 279 -3.25 -29.61 -17.10
N THR A 280 -4.00 -30.15 -16.14
CA THR A 280 -3.46 -30.46 -14.81
C THR A 280 -2.24 -31.39 -14.93
N GLY A 281 -1.19 -31.13 -14.19
CA GLY A 281 0.08 -31.87 -14.30
C GLY A 281 1.00 -31.42 -15.43
N GLY A 282 0.61 -30.47 -16.27
CA GLY A 282 1.42 -29.95 -17.38
C GLY A 282 2.53 -28.96 -16.99
N GLY A 283 2.80 -28.74 -15.70
CA GLY A 283 3.90 -27.90 -15.23
C GLY A 283 3.59 -26.39 -15.20
N LYS A 284 2.30 -26.00 -15.05
CA LYS A 284 1.84 -24.60 -15.05
C LYS A 284 2.61 -23.69 -14.09
N THR A 285 2.87 -24.14 -12.86
CA THR A 285 3.50 -23.33 -11.82
C THR A 285 4.88 -22.82 -12.23
N VAL A 286 5.74 -23.71 -12.75
CA VAL A 286 7.08 -23.30 -13.16
C VAL A 286 7.05 -22.60 -14.53
N ALA A 287 6.18 -23.01 -15.45
CA ALA A 287 6.05 -22.36 -16.75
C ALA A 287 5.52 -20.92 -16.64
N SER A 288 4.54 -20.66 -15.75
CA SER A 288 4.06 -19.30 -15.50
C SER A 288 5.09 -18.42 -14.80
N LEU A 289 5.87 -18.97 -13.85
CA LEU A 289 6.99 -18.27 -13.24
C LEU A 289 8.06 -17.92 -14.29
N ALA A 290 8.36 -18.84 -15.19
CA ALA A 290 9.32 -18.63 -16.26
C ALA A 290 8.90 -17.51 -17.21
N PHE A 291 7.62 -17.50 -17.61
CA PHE A 291 7.06 -16.39 -18.38
C PHE A 291 7.18 -15.07 -17.63
N ALA A 292 6.76 -15.05 -16.37
CA ALA A 292 6.72 -13.83 -15.55
C ALA A 292 8.12 -13.24 -15.34
N LEU A 293 9.14 -14.08 -15.08
CA LEU A 293 10.52 -13.63 -14.93
C LEU A 293 11.12 -13.14 -16.25
N ALA A 294 10.89 -13.86 -17.36
CA ALA A 294 11.32 -13.44 -18.68
C ALA A 294 10.73 -12.07 -19.04
N HIS A 295 9.42 -11.91 -18.81
CA HIS A 295 8.70 -10.68 -19.09
C HIS A 295 9.14 -9.53 -18.17
N ALA A 296 9.34 -9.80 -16.88
CA ALA A 296 9.84 -8.83 -15.91
C ALA A 296 11.22 -8.32 -16.31
N ARG A 297 12.13 -9.22 -16.66
CA ARG A 297 13.47 -8.90 -17.13
C ARG A 297 13.45 -8.04 -18.40
N ARG A 298 12.65 -8.43 -19.39
CA ARG A 298 12.53 -7.72 -20.69
C ARG A 298 12.00 -6.30 -20.53
N HIS A 299 11.08 -6.08 -19.59
CA HIS A 299 10.36 -4.80 -19.42
C HIS A 299 10.77 -4.04 -18.17
N GLY A 300 11.84 -4.47 -17.47
CA GLY A 300 12.34 -3.79 -16.25
C GLY A 300 11.35 -3.83 -15.08
N LEU A 301 10.51 -4.89 -15.00
CA LEU A 301 9.56 -5.06 -13.92
C LEU A 301 10.27 -5.58 -12.66
N ARG A 302 9.90 -5.07 -11.49
CA ARG A 302 10.60 -5.37 -10.22
C ARG A 302 9.88 -6.35 -9.32
N ARG A 303 8.61 -6.64 -9.58
CA ARG A 303 7.78 -7.52 -8.75
C ARG A 303 6.93 -8.43 -9.61
N ILE A 304 6.66 -9.63 -9.10
CA ILE A 304 5.71 -10.57 -9.68
C ILE A 304 4.71 -10.89 -8.57
N ILE A 305 3.42 -10.67 -8.84
CA ILE A 305 2.34 -10.92 -7.88
C ILE A 305 1.52 -12.11 -8.38
N TYR A 306 1.47 -13.17 -7.59
CA TYR A 306 0.59 -14.32 -7.80
C TYR A 306 -0.66 -14.19 -6.93
N VAL A 307 -1.82 -14.20 -7.56
CA VAL A 307 -3.10 -14.21 -6.84
C VAL A 307 -3.72 -15.58 -6.98
N ILE A 308 -3.87 -16.29 -5.87
CA ILE A 308 -4.34 -17.67 -5.82
C ILE A 308 -5.52 -17.75 -4.83
N PRO A 309 -6.68 -18.32 -5.22
CA PRO A 309 -7.89 -18.26 -4.41
C PRO A 309 -7.93 -19.24 -3.22
N TYR A 310 -6.97 -20.18 -3.09
CA TYR A 310 -6.98 -21.21 -2.07
C TYR A 310 -5.67 -21.24 -1.29
N THR A 311 -5.73 -21.15 0.04
CA THR A 311 -4.56 -21.11 0.93
C THR A 311 -3.61 -22.31 0.76
N SER A 312 -4.12 -23.53 0.64
CA SER A 312 -3.30 -24.72 0.41
C SER A 312 -2.51 -24.69 -0.90
N ILE A 313 -3.06 -24.02 -1.94
CA ILE A 313 -2.33 -23.86 -3.20
C ILE A 313 -1.35 -22.71 -3.12
N ILE A 314 -1.63 -21.67 -2.32
CA ILE A 314 -0.69 -20.59 -2.03
C ILE A 314 0.57 -21.16 -1.39
N GLU A 315 0.43 -21.89 -0.29
CA GLU A 315 1.54 -22.53 0.45
C GLU A 315 2.40 -23.42 -0.46
N GLN A 316 1.76 -24.30 -1.24
CA GLN A 316 2.47 -25.18 -2.18
C GLN A 316 3.21 -24.41 -3.28
N THR A 317 2.61 -23.34 -3.78
CA THR A 317 3.21 -22.49 -4.82
C THR A 317 4.36 -21.69 -4.25
N ALA A 318 4.17 -21.08 -3.08
CA ALA A 318 5.20 -20.32 -2.37
C ALA A 318 6.41 -21.20 -2.03
N GLU A 319 6.18 -22.42 -1.54
CA GLU A 319 7.25 -23.40 -1.28
C GLU A 319 8.03 -23.75 -2.55
N THR A 320 7.33 -23.92 -3.66
CA THR A 320 7.97 -24.15 -4.97
C THR A 320 8.82 -22.96 -5.40
N PHE A 321 8.31 -21.75 -5.23
CA PHE A 321 9.04 -20.53 -5.59
C PHE A 321 10.23 -20.27 -4.67
N ARG A 322 10.11 -20.49 -3.36
CA ARG A 322 11.22 -20.39 -2.40
C ARG A 322 12.38 -21.34 -2.78
N ARG A 323 12.04 -22.55 -3.23
CA ARG A 323 13.02 -23.55 -3.68
C ARG A 323 13.77 -23.12 -4.96
N ILE A 324 13.09 -22.37 -5.83
CA ILE A 324 13.65 -21.89 -7.10
C ILE A 324 14.41 -20.58 -6.89
N LEU A 325 13.82 -19.63 -6.18
CA LEU A 325 14.27 -18.25 -6.12
C LEU A 325 15.03 -17.89 -4.83
N GLY A 326 14.91 -18.74 -3.80
CA GLY A 326 15.35 -18.46 -2.42
C GLY A 326 14.23 -17.88 -1.57
N PRO A 327 14.16 -18.24 -0.27
CA PRO A 327 13.10 -17.81 0.64
C PRO A 327 13.05 -16.30 0.82
N GLU A 328 14.16 -15.61 0.74
CA GLU A 328 14.31 -14.17 0.86
C GLU A 328 13.63 -13.36 -0.28
N ASN A 329 13.29 -14.04 -1.39
CA ASN A 329 12.67 -13.42 -2.57
C ASN A 329 11.17 -13.73 -2.71
N VAL A 330 10.59 -14.48 -1.78
CA VAL A 330 9.19 -14.93 -1.86
C VAL A 330 8.46 -14.55 -0.59
N LEU A 331 7.62 -13.54 -0.71
CA LEU A 331 6.68 -13.13 0.33
C LEU A 331 5.35 -13.88 0.13
N GLU A 332 4.82 -14.43 1.21
CA GLU A 332 3.50 -15.06 1.28
C GLU A 332 2.60 -14.24 2.20
N HIS A 333 1.41 -13.93 1.71
CA HIS A 333 0.42 -13.12 2.42
C HIS A 333 -0.92 -13.84 2.47
#